data_cb3ac98228490db17cc06c24053d2a33
#
_entry.id   cb3ac98228490db17cc06c24053d2a33
#
_cell.length_a   1.000
_cell.length_b   1.000
_cell.length_c   1.000
_cell.angle_alpha   90.00
_cell.angle_beta   90.00
_cell.angle_gamma   90.00
#
_symmetry.space_group_name_H-M   'P 1'
#
loop_
_entity.id
_entity.type
_entity.pdbx_description
1 polymer ?
#
loop_
_entity_poly.entity_id
_entity_poly.type
_entity_poly.pdbx_seq_one_letter_code
_entity_poly.pdbx_strand_id
1 'polypeptide(L)'
;MNTQTTTLDNPSADATTPNGILHAFLAAWWHGNVGEAADQFSDRFTFTDHALGLEFKDKERLTEFLAKSREFFPDTQRTDNTIFSSEDGVISEWTLTATLSEPFLGGLMRNVPIRVQGISVVQMQYGKITRWSDYYDQQTARRYGLASRFTEWTEL
;
A
#
# COMPACT_ATOMS: atom_id res chain seq x y z
N MET A 1 23.71 -8.00 -3.25
CA MET A 1 22.24 -8.01 -3.33
C MET A 1 21.72 -8.74 -2.10
N ASN A 2 21.17 -8.01 -1.14
CA ASN A 2 20.49 -8.64 -0.01
C ASN A 2 19.02 -8.81 -0.36
N THR A 3 18.64 -10.02 -0.69
CA THR A 3 17.24 -10.42 -0.80
C THR A 3 16.74 -10.66 0.62
N GLN A 4 16.10 -9.67 1.23
CA GLN A 4 15.38 -9.88 2.48
C GLN A 4 13.93 -10.19 2.17
N THR A 5 13.55 -11.42 2.36
CA THR A 5 12.14 -11.80 2.44
C THR A 5 11.66 -11.34 3.81
N THR A 6 10.99 -10.20 3.85
CA THR A 6 10.43 -9.69 5.10
C THR A 6 8.94 -9.98 5.09
N THR A 7 8.53 -10.97 5.85
CA THR A 7 7.13 -11.09 6.28
C THR A 7 6.84 -9.91 7.22
N LEU A 8 5.58 -9.45 7.27
CA LEU A 8 5.10 -8.32 8.08
C LEU A 8 5.43 -8.41 9.60
N ASP A 9 6.01 -9.52 10.04
CA ASP A 9 6.32 -9.83 11.45
C ASP A 9 7.79 -9.63 11.82
N ASN A 10 8.59 -8.85 11.07
CA ASN A 10 9.98 -8.58 11.50
C ASN A 10 10.08 -7.32 12.37
N PRO A 11 10.14 -7.46 13.72
CA PRO A 11 10.13 -6.34 14.64
C PRO A 11 11.48 -5.62 14.78
N SER A 12 12.49 -5.94 13.96
CA SER A 12 13.86 -5.46 14.15
C SER A 12 14.32 -4.35 13.20
N ALA A 13 13.43 -3.78 12.37
CA ALA A 13 13.79 -2.63 11.54
C ALA A 13 13.85 -1.37 12.43
N ASP A 14 14.98 -0.68 12.46
CA ASP A 14 15.11 0.60 13.14
C ASP A 14 14.10 1.61 12.56
N ALA A 15 13.15 2.04 13.39
CA ALA A 15 12.03 2.92 13.01
C ALA A 15 12.48 4.30 12.51
N THR A 16 13.76 4.63 12.61
CA THR A 16 14.34 5.89 12.14
C THR A 16 14.90 5.80 10.72
N THR A 17 15.13 4.60 10.21
CA THR A 17 15.63 4.39 8.85
C THR A 17 14.50 4.41 7.84
N PRO A 18 14.75 4.76 6.56
CA PRO A 18 13.74 4.72 5.52
C PRO A 18 13.06 3.35 5.39
N ASN A 19 13.81 2.27 5.50
CA ASN A 19 13.26 0.91 5.49
C ASN A 19 12.37 0.66 6.72
N GLY A 20 12.77 1.10 7.90
CA GLY A 20 11.98 1.00 9.13
C GLY A 20 10.67 1.78 9.04
N ILE A 21 10.68 2.97 8.46
CA ILE A 21 9.48 3.78 8.23
C ILE A 21 8.53 3.09 7.25
N LEU A 22 9.05 2.52 6.15
CA LEU A 22 8.27 1.71 5.21
C LEU A 22 7.54 0.58 5.94
N HIS A 23 8.26 -0.20 6.74
CA HIS A 23 7.70 -1.32 7.49
C HIS A 23 6.69 -0.86 8.55
N ALA A 24 6.97 0.23 9.27
CA ALA A 24 6.06 0.79 10.26
C ALA A 24 4.73 1.23 9.62
N PHE A 25 4.78 1.89 8.47
CA PHE A 25 3.59 2.26 7.71
C PHE A 25 2.77 1.04 7.29
N LEU A 26 3.41 0.06 6.66
CA LEU A 26 2.72 -1.15 6.18
C LEU A 26 2.14 -1.96 7.33
N ALA A 27 2.87 -2.13 8.43
CA ALA A 27 2.39 -2.84 9.62
C ALA A 27 1.18 -2.13 10.23
N ALA A 28 1.25 -0.82 10.44
CA ALA A 28 0.13 -0.05 10.96
C ALA A 28 -1.11 -0.16 10.07
N TRP A 29 -0.92 -0.04 8.76
CA TRP A 29 -2.01 -0.19 7.79
C TRP A 29 -2.68 -1.56 7.90
N TRP A 30 -1.90 -2.64 7.78
CA TRP A 30 -2.46 -4.00 7.74
C TRP A 30 -3.01 -4.49 9.11
N HIS A 31 -2.52 -3.96 10.23
CA HIS A 31 -3.08 -4.25 11.55
C HIS A 31 -4.31 -3.38 11.90
N GLY A 32 -4.70 -2.45 11.03
CA GLY A 32 -5.89 -1.61 11.24
C GLY A 32 -5.65 -0.31 11.98
N ASN A 33 -4.41 0.00 12.28
CA ASN A 33 -4.01 1.25 12.92
C ASN A 33 -3.82 2.34 11.85
N VAL A 34 -4.88 2.60 11.06
CA VAL A 34 -4.80 3.48 9.88
C VAL A 34 -4.44 4.92 10.24
N GLY A 35 -4.78 5.38 11.44
CA GLY A 35 -4.32 6.67 11.95
C GLY A 35 -2.81 6.71 12.13
N GLU A 36 -2.22 5.70 12.77
CA GLU A 36 -0.76 5.56 12.89
C GLU A 36 -0.06 5.43 11.54
N ALA A 37 -0.70 4.73 10.58
CA ALA A 37 -0.20 4.66 9.22
C ALA A 37 -0.15 6.04 8.56
N ALA A 38 -1.23 6.82 8.64
CA ALA A 38 -1.27 8.18 8.12
C ALA A 38 -0.27 9.12 8.81
N ASP A 39 0.03 8.89 10.08
CA ASP A 39 1.00 9.68 10.85
C ASP A 39 2.46 9.46 10.40
N GLN A 40 2.74 8.41 9.62
CA GLN A 40 4.06 8.25 8.98
C GLN A 40 4.29 9.29 7.86
N PHE A 41 3.24 9.91 7.36
CA PHE A 41 3.33 10.96 6.34
C PHE A 41 3.57 12.34 6.96
N SER A 42 4.31 13.18 6.24
CA SER A 42 4.47 14.58 6.57
C SER A 42 3.14 15.34 6.40
N ASP A 43 3.07 16.58 6.90
CA ASP A 43 1.87 17.41 6.70
C ASP A 43 1.61 17.73 5.22
N ARG A 44 2.69 17.81 4.43
CA ARG A 44 2.63 17.94 2.97
C ARG A 44 3.16 16.67 2.34
N PHE A 45 2.29 15.92 1.71
CA PHE A 45 2.63 14.65 1.06
C PHE A 45 1.81 14.44 -0.19
N THR A 46 2.21 13.45 -0.97
CA THR A 46 1.41 12.87 -2.05
C THR A 46 1.45 11.36 -1.92
N PHE A 47 0.30 10.73 -1.89
CA PHE A 47 0.13 9.29 -2.05
C PHE A 47 -0.57 9.04 -3.38
N THR A 48 0.06 8.27 -4.28
CA THR A 48 -0.47 7.98 -5.61
C THR A 48 -0.51 6.48 -5.87
N ASP A 49 -1.66 5.96 -6.24
CA ASP A 49 -1.80 4.63 -6.85
C ASP A 49 -2.03 4.82 -8.35
N HIS A 50 -0.99 4.56 -9.13
CA HIS A 50 -1.03 4.80 -10.58
C HIS A 50 -1.91 3.79 -11.33
N ALA A 51 -2.06 2.58 -10.83
CA ALA A 51 -2.89 1.57 -11.47
C ALA A 51 -4.38 1.85 -11.29
N LEU A 52 -4.75 2.40 -10.14
CA LEU A 52 -6.14 2.80 -9.84
C LEU A 52 -6.45 4.24 -10.26
N GLY A 53 -5.42 5.07 -10.52
CA GLY A 53 -5.59 6.49 -10.83
C GLY A 53 -5.98 7.33 -9.62
N LEU A 54 -5.51 6.96 -8.43
CA LEU A 54 -5.83 7.64 -7.17
C LEU A 54 -4.68 8.53 -6.72
N GLU A 55 -5.01 9.70 -6.18
CA GLU A 55 -4.04 10.60 -5.53
C GLU A 55 -4.63 11.21 -4.27
N PHE A 56 -3.87 11.15 -3.18
CA PHE A 56 -4.23 11.75 -1.89
C PHE A 56 -3.15 12.72 -1.43
N LYS A 57 -3.59 13.88 -0.94
CA LYS A 57 -2.75 14.94 -0.34
C LYS A 57 -3.26 15.36 1.05
N ASP A 58 -4.30 14.71 1.50
CA ASP A 58 -4.99 14.95 2.76
C ASP A 58 -5.00 13.69 3.61
N LYS A 59 -4.61 13.80 4.89
CA LYS A 59 -4.49 12.64 5.78
C LYS A 59 -5.84 11.99 6.10
N GLU A 60 -6.90 12.77 6.21
CA GLU A 60 -8.24 12.24 6.49
C GLU A 60 -8.70 11.32 5.35
N ARG A 61 -8.61 11.80 4.12
CA ARG A 61 -8.95 11.00 2.94
C ARG A 61 -8.04 9.79 2.74
N LEU A 62 -6.74 9.95 3.01
CA LEU A 62 -5.82 8.82 3.00
C LEU A 62 -6.23 7.76 4.02
N THR A 63 -6.57 8.18 5.24
CA THR A 63 -7.02 7.27 6.31
C THR A 63 -8.28 6.52 5.92
N GLU A 64 -9.27 7.19 5.32
CA GLU A 64 -10.48 6.57 4.80
C GLU A 64 -10.17 5.52 3.73
N PHE A 65 -9.30 5.84 2.77
CA PHE A 65 -8.86 4.90 1.75
C PHE A 65 -8.15 3.68 2.33
N LEU A 66 -7.23 3.88 3.28
CA LEU A 66 -6.52 2.78 3.95
C LEU A 66 -7.47 1.86 4.71
N ALA A 67 -8.46 2.42 5.40
CA ALA A 67 -9.49 1.66 6.09
C ALA A 67 -10.35 0.85 5.11
N LYS A 68 -10.79 1.47 4.02
CA LYS A 68 -11.60 0.82 3.00
C LYS A 68 -10.87 -0.30 2.28
N SER A 69 -9.58 -0.13 2.01
CA SER A 69 -8.73 -1.18 1.44
C SER A 69 -8.71 -2.43 2.32
N ARG A 70 -8.68 -2.27 3.64
CA ARG A 70 -8.73 -3.40 4.57
C ARG A 70 -10.08 -4.10 4.62
N GLU A 71 -11.17 -3.37 4.46
CA GLU A 71 -12.51 -3.98 4.35
C GLU A 71 -12.61 -4.89 3.13
N PHE A 72 -12.05 -4.45 1.99
CA PHE A 72 -12.06 -5.25 0.76
C PHE A 72 -11.10 -6.42 0.80
N PHE A 73 -9.95 -6.27 1.48
CA PHE A 73 -8.85 -7.22 1.48
C PHE A 73 -8.33 -7.49 2.90
N PRO A 74 -9.16 -8.12 3.77
CA PRO A 74 -8.82 -8.27 5.19
C PRO A 74 -7.64 -9.21 5.46
N ASP A 75 -7.32 -10.09 4.53
CA ASP A 75 -6.26 -11.10 4.61
C ASP A 75 -5.02 -10.75 3.80
N THR A 76 -4.84 -9.48 3.47
CA THR A 76 -3.70 -9.03 2.66
C THR A 76 -2.37 -9.43 3.29
N GLN A 77 -1.51 -10.01 2.44
CA GLN A 77 -0.11 -10.27 2.73
C GLN A 77 0.76 -9.62 1.67
N ARG A 78 1.79 -8.92 2.10
CA ARG A 78 2.77 -8.31 1.22
C ARG A 78 4.16 -8.86 1.53
N THR A 79 4.87 -9.23 0.48
CA THR A 79 6.28 -9.60 0.54
C THR A 79 7.08 -8.59 -0.28
N ASP A 80 8.02 -7.92 0.36
CA ASP A 80 8.98 -7.05 -0.33
C ASP A 80 10.13 -7.95 -0.85
N ASN A 81 10.12 -8.20 -2.16
CA ASN A 81 11.06 -9.13 -2.81
C ASN A 81 12.46 -8.53 -2.93
N THR A 82 12.52 -7.23 -3.26
CA THR A 82 13.77 -6.48 -3.41
C THR A 82 13.58 -5.08 -2.87
N ILE A 83 14.49 -4.62 -2.03
CA ILE A 83 14.46 -3.27 -1.46
C ILE A 83 15.78 -2.56 -1.78
N PHE A 84 15.66 -1.37 -2.35
CA PHE A 84 16.74 -0.40 -2.48
C PHE A 84 16.43 0.79 -1.57
N SER A 85 17.35 1.15 -0.69
CA SER A 85 17.16 2.28 0.21
C SER A 85 18.35 3.24 0.17
N SER A 86 18.05 4.52 0.39
CA SER A 86 19.00 5.59 0.58
C SER A 86 18.56 6.44 1.77
N GLU A 87 19.27 7.53 2.06
CA GLU A 87 18.85 8.47 3.10
C GLU A 87 17.51 9.16 2.76
N ASP A 88 17.19 9.27 1.46
CA ASP A 88 16.03 10.01 0.96
C ASP A 88 14.79 9.14 0.70
N GLY A 89 14.91 7.82 0.84
CA GLY A 89 13.76 6.96 0.63
C GLY A 89 14.05 5.50 0.28
N VAL A 90 13.03 4.85 -0.21
CA VAL A 90 13.01 3.41 -0.50
C VAL A 90 12.33 3.16 -1.84
N ILE A 91 12.88 2.21 -2.59
CA ILE A 91 12.19 1.56 -3.72
C ILE A 91 12.03 0.10 -3.33
N SER A 92 10.80 -0.39 -3.32
CA SER A 92 10.48 -1.77 -3.01
C SER A 92 9.76 -2.44 -4.17
N GLU A 93 10.31 -3.55 -4.66
CA GLU A 93 9.59 -4.48 -5.52
C GLU A 93 8.87 -5.49 -4.62
N TRP A 94 7.57 -5.66 -4.82
CA TRP A 94 6.74 -6.45 -3.92
C TRP A 94 5.76 -7.36 -4.64
N THR A 95 5.35 -8.39 -3.92
CA THR A 95 4.19 -9.23 -4.24
C THR A 95 3.15 -9.07 -3.14
N LEU A 96 1.92 -8.85 -3.55
CA LEU A 96 0.76 -8.78 -2.66
C LEU A 96 -0.20 -9.90 -3.01
N THR A 97 -0.68 -10.60 -2.00
CA THR A 97 -1.76 -11.58 -2.11
C THR A 97 -2.89 -11.22 -1.16
N ALA A 98 -4.11 -11.42 -1.59
CA ALA A 98 -5.30 -11.18 -0.79
C ALA A 98 -6.47 -11.99 -1.33
N THR A 99 -7.56 -12.03 -0.58
CA THR A 99 -8.83 -12.55 -1.05
C THR A 99 -9.84 -11.41 -1.13
N LEU A 100 -10.42 -11.22 -2.30
CA LEU A 100 -11.48 -10.27 -2.50
C LEU A 100 -12.76 -10.81 -1.84
N SER A 101 -13.15 -10.23 -0.72
CA SER A 101 -14.30 -10.68 0.08
C SER A 101 -15.65 -10.23 -0.49
N GLU A 102 -15.66 -9.11 -1.21
CA GLU A 102 -16.84 -8.57 -1.84
C GLU A 102 -17.33 -9.41 -3.03
N PRO A 103 -18.63 -9.45 -3.31
CA PRO A 103 -19.14 -10.11 -4.51
C PRO A 103 -18.52 -9.52 -5.78
N PHE A 104 -18.08 -10.39 -6.67
CA PHE A 104 -17.49 -10.04 -7.95
C PHE A 104 -18.36 -10.56 -9.09
N LEU A 105 -18.37 -9.88 -10.24
CA LEU A 105 -19.21 -10.23 -11.42
C LEU A 105 -20.70 -10.39 -11.06
N GLY A 106 -21.29 -9.37 -10.42
CA GLY A 106 -22.72 -9.39 -10.09
C GLY A 106 -23.11 -10.45 -9.06
N GLY A 107 -22.17 -10.87 -8.21
CA GLY A 107 -22.40 -11.88 -7.17
C GLY A 107 -22.13 -13.33 -7.62
N LEU A 108 -21.66 -13.54 -8.86
CA LEU A 108 -21.35 -14.88 -9.38
C LEU A 108 -20.07 -15.46 -8.77
N MET A 109 -19.15 -14.61 -8.32
CA MET A 109 -17.90 -15.03 -7.68
C MET A 109 -17.75 -14.38 -6.31
N ARG A 110 -17.31 -15.16 -5.33
CA ARG A 110 -17.00 -14.73 -3.98
C ARG A 110 -15.66 -15.29 -3.56
N ASN A 111 -14.99 -14.60 -2.63
CA ASN A 111 -13.69 -15.03 -2.10
C ASN A 111 -12.67 -15.30 -3.22
N VAL A 112 -12.52 -14.33 -4.13
CA VAL A 112 -11.61 -14.44 -5.28
C VAL A 112 -10.18 -14.18 -4.80
N PRO A 113 -9.26 -15.16 -4.91
CA PRO A 113 -7.85 -14.93 -4.61
C PRO A 113 -7.26 -13.99 -5.64
N ILE A 114 -6.53 -12.99 -5.17
CA ILE A 114 -5.78 -12.07 -6.01
C ILE A 114 -4.30 -12.14 -5.71
N ARG A 115 -3.50 -11.91 -6.75
CA ARG A 115 -2.05 -11.75 -6.66
C ARG A 115 -1.64 -10.57 -7.53
N VAL A 116 -0.94 -9.63 -6.94
CA VAL A 116 -0.45 -8.42 -7.61
C VAL A 116 1.05 -8.31 -7.37
N GLN A 117 1.79 -7.93 -8.40
CA GLN A 117 3.20 -7.58 -8.29
C GLN A 117 3.36 -6.12 -8.69
N GLY A 118 4.20 -5.41 -7.96
CA GLY A 118 4.38 -3.99 -8.20
C GLY A 118 5.64 -3.43 -7.58
N ILE A 119 5.77 -2.13 -7.71
CA ILE A 119 6.87 -1.34 -7.18
C ILE A 119 6.27 -0.15 -6.43
N SER A 120 6.76 0.08 -5.21
CA SER A 120 6.53 1.32 -4.48
C SER A 120 7.79 2.17 -4.52
N VAL A 121 7.64 3.44 -4.89
CA VAL A 121 8.67 4.46 -4.79
C VAL A 121 8.29 5.41 -3.65
N VAL A 122 9.08 5.43 -2.59
CA VAL A 122 8.78 6.18 -1.38
C VAL A 122 9.90 7.17 -1.10
N GLN A 123 9.56 8.46 -1.08
CA GLN A 123 10.46 9.53 -0.68
C GLN A 123 10.18 9.97 0.75
N MET A 124 11.22 10.30 1.47
CA MET A 124 11.16 10.64 2.90
C MET A 124 12.00 11.87 3.19
N GLN A 125 11.54 12.67 4.14
CA GLN A 125 12.26 13.82 4.67
C GLN A 125 12.00 13.94 6.17
N TYR A 126 13.04 14.15 6.95
CA TYR A 126 12.93 14.33 8.41
C TYR A 126 12.14 13.19 9.11
N GLY A 127 12.37 11.95 8.68
CA GLY A 127 11.71 10.77 9.24
C GLY A 127 10.23 10.61 8.89
N LYS A 128 9.75 11.33 7.88
CA LYS A 128 8.35 11.28 7.40
C LYS A 128 8.28 11.02 5.90
N ILE A 129 7.24 10.31 5.48
CA ILE A 129 6.95 10.07 4.06
C ILE A 129 6.42 11.36 3.45
N THR A 130 7.09 11.84 2.41
CA THR A 130 6.66 13.00 1.63
C THR A 130 6.01 12.63 0.30
N ARG A 131 6.36 11.46 -0.22
CA ARG A 131 5.77 10.92 -1.44
C ARG A 131 5.71 9.39 -1.36
N TRP A 132 4.56 8.84 -1.72
CA TRP A 132 4.36 7.42 -1.99
C TRP A 132 3.80 7.25 -3.40
N SER A 133 4.37 6.36 -4.18
CA SER A 133 3.87 6.06 -5.53
C SER A 133 3.88 4.55 -5.75
N ASP A 134 2.71 3.98 -5.98
CA ASP A 134 2.54 2.57 -6.32
C ASP A 134 2.33 2.39 -7.82
N TYR A 135 3.11 1.47 -8.38
CA TYR A 135 3.06 1.07 -9.78
C TYR A 135 2.85 -0.43 -9.88
N TYR A 136 1.79 -0.84 -10.53
CA TYR A 136 1.53 -2.24 -10.86
C TYR A 136 0.68 -2.33 -12.12
N ASP A 137 0.46 -3.55 -12.62
CA ASP A 137 -0.22 -3.73 -13.89
C ASP A 137 -1.69 -3.30 -13.83
N GLN A 138 -2.04 -2.34 -14.66
CA GLN A 138 -3.40 -1.81 -14.79
C GLN A 138 -4.40 -2.85 -15.28
N GLN A 139 -3.96 -3.82 -16.11
CA GLN A 139 -4.84 -4.90 -16.55
C GLN A 139 -5.20 -5.83 -15.39
N THR A 140 -4.26 -6.07 -14.48
CA THR A 140 -4.53 -6.81 -13.25
C THR A 140 -5.55 -6.08 -12.38
N ALA A 141 -5.39 -4.76 -12.21
CA ALA A 141 -6.38 -3.96 -11.49
C ALA A 141 -7.78 -4.04 -12.13
N ARG A 142 -7.87 -3.97 -13.45
CA ARG A 142 -9.13 -4.12 -14.19
C ARG A 142 -9.73 -5.52 -14.10
N ARG A 143 -8.90 -6.56 -14.22
CA ARG A 143 -9.34 -7.96 -14.13
C ARG A 143 -10.05 -8.26 -12.82
N TYR A 144 -9.56 -7.71 -11.72
CA TYR A 144 -10.15 -7.90 -10.40
C TYR A 144 -11.20 -6.83 -10.05
N GLY A 145 -11.50 -5.90 -10.95
CA GLY A 145 -12.45 -4.83 -10.70
C GLY A 145 -12.03 -3.87 -9.57
N LEU A 146 -10.73 -3.72 -9.34
CA LEU A 146 -10.22 -2.92 -8.22
C LEU A 146 -10.59 -1.44 -8.38
N ALA A 147 -10.44 -0.89 -9.58
CA ALA A 147 -10.73 0.52 -9.83
C ALA A 147 -12.20 0.86 -9.52
N SER A 148 -13.14 0.00 -9.88
CA SER A 148 -14.56 0.26 -9.62
C SER A 148 -14.95 0.24 -8.14
N ARG A 149 -14.12 -0.36 -7.28
CA ARG A 149 -14.33 -0.40 -5.82
C ARG A 149 -13.89 0.87 -5.13
N PHE A 150 -13.07 1.67 -5.82
CA PHE A 150 -12.53 2.93 -5.31
C PHE A 150 -13.02 4.14 -6.12
N THR A 151 -14.17 4.02 -6.80
CA THR A 151 -14.70 5.10 -7.65
C THR A 151 -14.99 6.39 -6.89
N GLU A 152 -15.33 6.31 -5.62
CA GLU A 152 -15.58 7.48 -4.78
C GLU A 152 -14.35 8.40 -4.60
N TRP A 153 -13.13 7.90 -4.91
CA TRP A 153 -11.89 8.68 -4.86
C TRP A 153 -11.31 9.03 -6.23
N THR A 154 -11.87 8.50 -7.32
CA THR A 154 -11.36 8.75 -8.69
C THR A 154 -11.91 10.01 -9.35
N GLU A 155 -12.94 10.64 -8.81
CA GLU A 155 -13.63 11.81 -9.35
C GLU A 155 -13.06 13.15 -8.82
N LEU A 156 -11.76 13.22 -8.60
CA LEU A 156 -11.12 14.45 -8.10
C LEU A 156 -10.27 15.13 -9.15
#